data_e3fd4765f3b07bad0f66529ce0b69011
#
_entry.id   e3fd4765f3b07bad0f66529ce0b69011
#
_cell.length_a   1.000
_cell.length_b   1.000
_cell.length_c   1.000
_cell.angle_alpha   90.00
_cell.angle_beta   90.00
_cell.angle_gamma   90.00
#
_symmetry.space_group_name_H-M   'P 1'
#
loop_
_entity.id
_entity.type
_entity.pdbx_description
1 polymer ?
#
loop_
_entity_poly.entity_id
_entity_poly.type
_entity_poly.pdbx_seq_one_letter_code
_entity_poly.pdbx_strand_id
1 'polypeptide(L)'
;MNYTTKDFDFDLPEELIAQTPLKDRTSSRLLVVDKTTHTIEDKHFSDLLDELEAGDTLVVNNTRVLPARLYGTKEETGAHIEVLLLTNIEGDKWKTLVKPAKRMKVGSVVSFGDGRLKATVIEELEQGGRIIEFSYEGVFLEVLESLGEMPLPPYIKERLEDKERYQTVYAKENGSAAAPTSGLHFTEELMQQIRDKGVNIVPVTLHVGLGTFRPVSVDSLEDHKMHSEYYNVSKETADKIEATKKAGKRVIAVGTTSIRTLETVARDNNGHVVPASGWTDIFISPGYEFGVVDAFVTNFHLPKSTLVMLVSAYLGREFTLEAYQHAIEERYRFFSFGDAMFVHK
;
A
#
# COMPACT_ATOMS: atom_id res chain seq x y z
N MET A 1 9.00 -21.87 -14.82
CA MET A 1 8.12 -22.71 -13.97
C MET A 1 6.73 -22.10 -14.06
N ASN A 2 5.71 -22.86 -14.43
CA ASN A 2 4.34 -22.34 -14.53
C ASN A 2 3.70 -22.47 -13.14
N TYR A 3 3.78 -21.41 -12.35
CA TYR A 3 3.08 -21.35 -11.08
C TYR A 3 1.60 -21.01 -11.27
N THR A 4 0.79 -21.54 -10.39
CA THR A 4 -0.62 -21.20 -10.23
C THR A 4 -0.83 -20.41 -8.93
N THR A 5 -1.96 -19.78 -8.78
CA THR A 5 -2.33 -19.07 -7.55
C THR A 5 -2.30 -19.99 -6.32
N LYS A 6 -2.64 -21.29 -6.49
CA LYS A 6 -2.62 -22.29 -5.42
C LYS A 6 -1.23 -22.58 -4.88
N ASP A 7 -0.18 -22.37 -5.66
CA ASP A 7 1.20 -22.57 -5.22
C ASP A 7 1.64 -21.56 -4.14
N PHE A 8 0.87 -20.49 -3.94
CA PHE A 8 1.09 -19.45 -2.93
C PHE A 8 0.04 -19.48 -1.81
N ASP A 9 -0.63 -20.62 -1.66
CA ASP A 9 -1.56 -20.86 -0.58
C ASP A 9 -0.85 -21.35 0.68
N PHE A 10 -1.36 -20.95 1.83
CA PHE A 10 -0.94 -21.43 3.14
C PHE A 10 -2.10 -21.28 4.13
N ASP A 11 -2.08 -22.09 5.17
CA ASP A 11 -3.12 -22.04 6.20
C ASP A 11 -2.82 -20.92 7.20
N LEU A 12 -3.64 -19.85 7.17
CA LEU A 12 -3.51 -18.71 8.05
C LEU A 12 -4.67 -18.70 9.05
N PRO A 13 -4.39 -18.92 10.37
CA PRO A 13 -5.40 -18.77 11.40
C PRO A 13 -5.99 -17.35 11.44
N GLU A 14 -7.32 -17.25 11.46
CA GLU A 14 -8.02 -15.95 11.39
C GLU A 14 -7.63 -15.02 12.56
N GLU A 15 -7.35 -15.59 13.74
CA GLU A 15 -6.95 -14.84 14.93
C GLU A 15 -5.59 -14.13 14.79
N LEU A 16 -4.76 -14.50 13.80
CA LEU A 16 -3.50 -13.81 13.54
C LEU A 16 -3.67 -12.56 12.69
N ILE A 17 -4.83 -12.35 12.09
CA ILE A 17 -5.14 -11.14 11.31
C ILE A 17 -5.36 -9.97 12.28
N ALA A 18 -4.43 -9.03 12.29
CA ALA A 18 -4.49 -7.88 13.19
C ALA A 18 -5.68 -6.97 12.88
N GLN A 19 -6.52 -6.71 13.89
CA GLN A 19 -7.69 -5.83 13.76
C GLN A 19 -7.39 -4.39 14.18
N THR A 20 -6.42 -4.21 15.09
CA THR A 20 -6.04 -2.90 15.64
C THR A 20 -4.54 -2.70 15.59
N PRO A 21 -4.06 -1.45 15.41
CA PRO A 21 -2.64 -1.14 15.50
C PRO A 21 -2.15 -1.27 16.93
N LEU A 22 -0.87 -1.60 17.10
CA LEU A 22 -0.21 -1.54 18.40
C LEU A 22 -0.13 -0.08 18.89
N LYS A 23 -0.13 0.12 20.20
CA LYS A 23 -0.04 1.46 20.79
C LYS A 23 1.27 2.16 20.40
N ASP A 24 2.38 1.45 20.47
CA ASP A 24 3.70 1.89 19.99
C ASP A 24 3.99 1.24 18.64
N ARG A 25 4.26 2.07 17.61
CA ARG A 25 4.52 1.62 16.24
C ARG A 25 5.72 0.69 16.14
N THR A 26 6.82 0.99 16.84
CA THR A 26 8.08 0.25 16.75
C THR A 26 8.10 -1.01 17.61
N SER A 27 7.09 -1.24 18.45
CA SER A 27 6.96 -2.45 19.27
C SER A 27 6.47 -3.67 18.48
N SER A 28 6.11 -3.51 17.19
CA SER A 28 5.82 -4.63 16.32
C SER A 28 7.04 -5.53 16.16
N ARG A 29 6.79 -6.81 15.86
CA ARG A 29 7.86 -7.77 15.59
C ARG A 29 8.41 -7.58 14.19
N LEU A 30 9.67 -7.93 14.02
CA LEU A 30 10.37 -7.91 12.75
C LEU A 30 10.99 -9.29 12.49
N LEU A 31 10.56 -9.95 11.43
CA LEU A 31 11.20 -11.18 10.95
C LEU A 31 12.28 -10.81 9.95
N VAL A 32 13.55 -11.00 10.33
CA VAL A 32 14.69 -10.77 9.43
C VAL A 32 14.96 -12.05 8.65
N VAL A 33 14.90 -11.95 7.33
CA VAL A 33 15.05 -13.08 6.41
C VAL A 33 16.20 -12.82 5.45
N ASP A 34 17.30 -13.55 5.61
CA ASP A 34 18.47 -13.46 4.76
C ASP A 34 18.43 -14.55 3.69
N LYS A 35 18.32 -14.10 2.43
CA LYS A 35 18.30 -15.01 1.27
C LYS A 35 19.62 -15.74 1.06
N THR A 36 20.76 -15.10 1.37
CA THR A 36 22.09 -15.64 1.09
C THR A 36 22.46 -16.75 2.07
N THR A 37 22.23 -16.51 3.35
CA THR A 37 22.53 -17.48 4.42
C THR A 37 21.38 -18.46 4.68
N HIS A 38 20.22 -18.19 4.11
CA HIS A 38 18.97 -18.95 4.33
C HIS A 38 18.60 -19.00 5.82
N THR A 39 18.68 -17.84 6.49
CA THR A 39 18.38 -17.70 7.92
C THR A 39 17.15 -16.84 8.17
N ILE A 40 16.48 -17.15 9.28
CA ILE A 40 15.31 -16.45 9.78
C ILE A 40 15.57 -16.07 11.23
N GLU A 41 15.46 -14.77 11.57
CA GLU A 41 15.67 -14.26 12.93
C GLU A 41 14.48 -13.44 13.40
N ASP A 42 14.06 -13.70 14.65
CA ASP A 42 12.98 -12.98 15.31
C ASP A 42 13.53 -11.75 16.05
N LYS A 43 13.06 -10.57 15.67
CA LYS A 43 13.46 -9.26 16.24
C LYS A 43 12.23 -8.38 16.47
N HIS A 44 12.45 -7.15 16.91
CA HIS A 44 11.45 -6.09 16.96
C HIS A 44 11.73 -5.04 15.89
N PHE A 45 10.73 -4.26 15.52
CA PHE A 45 10.90 -3.28 14.44
C PHE A 45 11.93 -2.20 14.78
N SER A 46 12.10 -1.86 16.06
CA SER A 46 13.19 -0.98 16.52
C SER A 46 14.57 -1.48 16.13
N ASP A 47 14.76 -2.79 16.01
CA ASP A 47 16.04 -3.42 15.66
C ASP A 47 16.37 -3.28 14.16
N LEU A 48 15.43 -2.77 13.34
CA LEU A 48 15.71 -2.44 11.94
C LEU A 48 16.93 -1.52 11.81
N LEU A 49 17.13 -0.64 12.79
CA LEU A 49 18.30 0.24 12.82
C LEU A 49 19.64 -0.53 12.74
N ASP A 50 19.70 -1.71 13.35
CA ASP A 50 20.92 -2.54 13.34
C ASP A 50 21.14 -3.25 12.00
N GLU A 51 20.08 -3.45 11.22
CA GLU A 51 20.14 -4.08 9.89
C GLU A 51 20.58 -3.09 8.78
N LEU A 52 20.56 -1.80 9.06
CA LEU A 52 20.92 -0.75 8.10
C LEU A 52 22.37 -0.32 8.26
N GLU A 53 23.02 0.05 7.15
CA GLU A 53 24.39 0.52 7.12
C GLU A 53 24.47 1.97 6.61
N ALA A 54 25.45 2.71 7.11
CA ALA A 54 25.73 4.05 6.60
C ALA A 54 25.96 4.03 5.08
N GLY A 55 25.32 4.93 4.37
CA GLY A 55 25.34 5.00 2.91
C GLY A 55 24.19 4.26 2.22
N ASP A 56 23.46 3.38 2.91
CA ASP A 56 22.22 2.82 2.39
C ASP A 56 21.20 3.92 2.12
N THR A 57 20.26 3.66 1.22
CA THR A 57 19.11 4.54 0.96
C THR A 57 17.82 3.79 1.18
N LEU A 58 17.04 4.27 2.14
CA LEU A 58 15.71 3.81 2.44
C LEU A 58 14.69 4.59 1.60
N VAL A 59 13.89 3.90 0.80
CA VAL A 59 12.89 4.50 -0.08
C VAL A 59 11.51 4.27 0.49
N VAL A 60 10.81 5.34 0.80
CA VAL A 60 9.49 5.32 1.44
C VAL A 60 8.41 5.87 0.51
N ASN A 61 7.19 5.36 0.62
CA ASN A 61 6.04 5.88 -0.11
C ASN A 61 5.34 6.96 0.73
N ASN A 62 5.42 8.21 0.30
CA ASN A 62 4.88 9.36 1.04
C ASN A 62 3.41 9.68 0.73
N THR A 63 2.70 8.74 0.11
CA THR A 63 1.28 8.94 -0.16
C THR A 63 0.48 9.09 1.15
N ARG A 64 -0.55 9.94 1.09
CA ARG A 64 -1.49 10.17 2.19
C ARG A 64 -2.87 9.65 1.82
N VAL A 65 -3.47 8.88 2.72
CA VAL A 65 -4.82 8.35 2.52
C VAL A 65 -5.84 9.47 2.69
N LEU A 66 -6.76 9.56 1.73
CA LEU A 66 -7.92 10.43 1.84
C LEU A 66 -8.98 9.77 2.73
N PRO A 67 -9.73 10.53 3.54
CA PRO A 67 -10.91 10.02 4.24
C PRO A 67 -12.05 9.81 3.21
N ALA A 68 -11.84 8.86 2.32
CA ALA A 68 -12.51 8.70 1.04
C ALA A 68 -13.87 7.99 1.15
N ARG A 69 -14.26 7.53 2.34
CA ARG A 69 -15.55 6.86 2.57
C ARG A 69 -16.55 7.85 3.13
N LEU A 70 -17.60 8.09 2.37
CA LEU A 70 -18.68 9.04 2.72
C LEU A 70 -19.99 8.30 2.91
N TYR A 71 -20.75 8.69 3.93
CA TYR A 71 -22.11 8.22 4.17
C TYR A 71 -23.07 9.38 4.02
N GLY A 72 -24.04 9.22 3.14
CA GLY A 72 -25.02 10.26 2.82
C GLY A 72 -26.41 9.72 2.59
N THR A 73 -27.28 10.63 2.21
CA THR A 73 -28.70 10.35 1.96
C THR A 73 -29.06 10.75 0.54
N LYS A 74 -29.66 9.84 -0.22
CA LYS A 74 -30.20 10.15 -1.54
C LYS A 74 -31.35 11.14 -1.39
N GLU A 75 -31.22 12.33 -2.00
CA GLU A 75 -32.19 13.43 -1.80
C GLU A 75 -33.62 13.04 -2.18
N GLU A 76 -33.79 12.31 -3.26
CA GLU A 76 -35.10 11.94 -3.79
C GLU A 76 -35.87 10.94 -2.89
N THR A 77 -35.17 10.00 -2.23
CA THR A 77 -35.80 8.86 -1.56
C THR A 77 -35.48 8.72 -0.08
N GLY A 78 -34.54 9.50 0.45
CA GLY A 78 -34.05 9.36 1.82
C GLY A 78 -33.21 8.09 2.07
N ALA A 79 -32.84 7.36 1.02
CA ALA A 79 -32.07 6.13 1.16
C ALA A 79 -30.64 6.42 1.59
N HIS A 80 -30.12 5.64 2.55
CA HIS A 80 -28.70 5.69 2.93
C HIS A 80 -27.81 5.16 1.82
N ILE A 81 -26.78 5.91 1.49
CA ILE A 81 -25.81 5.61 0.44
C ILE A 81 -24.40 5.76 1.00
N GLU A 82 -23.59 4.73 0.78
CA GLU A 82 -22.15 4.79 0.95
C GLU A 82 -21.50 5.14 -0.39
N VAL A 83 -20.61 6.13 -0.39
CA VAL A 83 -19.79 6.51 -1.54
C VAL A 83 -18.32 6.42 -1.15
N LEU A 84 -17.54 5.65 -1.91
CA LEU A 84 -16.12 5.48 -1.72
C LEU A 84 -15.37 6.07 -2.91
N LEU A 85 -14.61 7.13 -2.66
CA LEU A 85 -13.78 7.78 -3.66
C LEU A 85 -12.60 6.89 -4.04
N LEU A 86 -12.34 6.74 -5.35
CA LEU A 86 -11.23 5.93 -5.86
C LEU A 86 -10.17 6.78 -6.54
N THR A 87 -10.55 7.51 -7.59
CA THR A 87 -9.62 8.26 -8.43
C THR A 87 -10.28 9.56 -8.88
N ASN A 88 -9.57 10.67 -8.69
CA ASN A 88 -9.97 11.93 -9.31
C ASN A 88 -9.75 11.83 -10.83
N ILE A 89 -10.76 12.19 -11.60
CA ILE A 89 -10.70 12.17 -13.07
C ILE A 89 -10.30 13.55 -13.57
N GLU A 90 -11.06 14.56 -13.18
CA GLU A 90 -10.86 15.95 -13.57
C GLU A 90 -11.68 16.86 -12.65
N GLY A 91 -11.06 17.89 -12.06
CA GLY A 91 -11.76 18.83 -11.19
C GLY A 91 -12.51 18.10 -10.06
N ASP A 92 -13.83 18.30 -10.00
CA ASP A 92 -14.70 17.70 -8.99
C ASP A 92 -15.29 16.35 -9.41
N LYS A 93 -14.84 15.77 -10.52
CA LYS A 93 -15.28 14.46 -11.01
C LYS A 93 -14.40 13.34 -10.50
N TRP A 94 -15.05 12.35 -9.89
CA TRP A 94 -14.38 11.23 -9.28
C TRP A 94 -14.97 9.90 -9.75
N LYS A 95 -14.10 8.94 -10.02
CA LYS A 95 -14.48 7.53 -10.08
C LYS A 95 -14.69 7.03 -8.65
N THR A 96 -15.82 6.39 -8.41
CA THR A 96 -16.24 5.96 -7.06
C THR A 96 -16.84 4.55 -7.10
N LEU A 97 -16.92 3.92 -5.94
CA LEU A 97 -17.83 2.81 -5.69
C LEU A 97 -19.00 3.31 -4.84
N VAL A 98 -20.21 2.88 -5.15
CA VAL A 98 -21.40 3.24 -4.39
C VAL A 98 -22.16 2.02 -3.90
N LYS A 99 -22.75 2.13 -2.71
CA LYS A 99 -23.52 1.04 -2.11
C LYS A 99 -24.79 1.60 -1.43
N PRO A 100 -26.00 1.08 -1.77
CA PRO A 100 -26.29 0.09 -2.81
C PRO A 100 -26.28 0.71 -4.23
N ALA A 101 -25.53 0.13 -5.15
CA ALA A 101 -25.33 0.66 -6.51
C ALA A 101 -26.63 0.73 -7.33
N LYS A 102 -27.54 -0.22 -7.12
CA LYS A 102 -28.83 -0.29 -7.85
C LYS A 102 -29.72 0.95 -7.63
N ARG A 103 -29.53 1.67 -6.52
CA ARG A 103 -30.29 2.89 -6.19
C ARG A 103 -29.71 4.16 -6.77
N MET A 104 -28.49 4.07 -7.32
CA MET A 104 -27.70 5.22 -7.81
C MET A 104 -27.61 5.20 -9.33
N LYS A 105 -28.60 5.82 -9.97
CA LYS A 105 -28.68 6.00 -11.43
C LYS A 105 -28.13 7.35 -11.85
N VAL A 106 -27.82 7.52 -13.13
CA VAL A 106 -27.43 8.83 -13.69
C VAL A 106 -28.46 9.89 -13.28
N GLY A 107 -27.98 11.04 -12.80
CA GLY A 107 -28.77 12.13 -12.26
C GLY A 107 -29.18 11.98 -10.79
N SER A 108 -28.95 10.83 -10.14
CA SER A 108 -29.17 10.71 -8.69
C SER A 108 -28.25 11.63 -7.91
N VAL A 109 -28.77 12.27 -6.87
CA VAL A 109 -28.02 13.16 -5.97
C VAL A 109 -28.01 12.59 -4.57
N VAL A 110 -26.81 12.54 -3.97
CA VAL A 110 -26.59 12.20 -2.56
C VAL A 110 -26.08 13.41 -1.82
N SER A 111 -26.66 13.69 -0.66
CA SER A 111 -26.29 14.77 0.24
C SER A 111 -25.56 14.21 1.45
N PHE A 112 -24.47 14.88 1.84
CA PHE A 112 -23.62 14.55 3.00
C PHE A 112 -23.54 15.78 3.92
N GLY A 113 -23.49 15.52 5.24
CA GLY A 113 -23.28 16.57 6.23
C GLY A 113 -24.26 17.72 6.14
N ASP A 114 -25.56 17.39 6.11
CA ASP A 114 -26.65 18.39 6.00
C ASP A 114 -26.54 19.31 4.76
N GLY A 115 -26.06 18.74 3.66
CA GLY A 115 -25.95 19.46 2.37
C GLY A 115 -24.66 20.19 2.13
N ARG A 116 -23.69 20.12 3.04
CA ARG A 116 -22.35 20.72 2.84
C ARG A 116 -21.58 20.13 1.66
N LEU A 117 -21.85 18.88 1.32
CA LEU A 117 -21.30 18.20 0.15
C LEU A 117 -22.44 17.48 -0.55
N LYS A 118 -22.52 17.63 -1.86
CA LYS A 118 -23.46 16.87 -2.70
C LYS A 118 -22.70 16.15 -3.81
N ALA A 119 -23.21 14.98 -4.18
CA ALA A 119 -22.64 14.14 -5.22
C ALA A 119 -23.73 13.79 -6.24
N THR A 120 -23.49 14.13 -7.51
CA THR A 120 -24.39 13.82 -8.62
C THR A 120 -23.77 12.72 -9.49
N VAL A 121 -24.51 11.66 -9.75
CA VAL A 121 -24.06 10.58 -10.65
C VAL A 121 -24.09 11.06 -12.09
N ILE A 122 -22.92 11.04 -12.74
CA ILE A 122 -22.75 11.43 -14.15
C ILE A 122 -22.79 10.20 -15.06
N GLU A 123 -22.19 9.09 -14.62
CA GLU A 123 -22.08 7.86 -15.41
C GLU A 123 -22.15 6.62 -14.51
N GLU A 124 -22.76 5.57 -15.02
CA GLU A 124 -22.78 4.25 -14.37
C GLU A 124 -21.66 3.39 -14.96
N LEU A 125 -20.85 2.81 -14.08
CA LEU A 125 -19.78 1.87 -14.43
C LEU A 125 -20.14 0.46 -13.93
N GLU A 126 -19.37 -0.53 -14.37
CA GLU A 126 -19.55 -1.91 -13.92
C GLU A 126 -19.23 -2.09 -12.43
N GLN A 127 -19.71 -3.19 -11.86
CA GLN A 127 -19.41 -3.64 -10.49
C GLN A 127 -19.70 -2.60 -9.38
N GLY A 128 -20.71 -1.77 -9.55
CA GLY A 128 -21.09 -0.74 -8.59
C GLY A 128 -20.30 0.57 -8.72
N GLY A 129 -19.46 0.68 -9.75
CA GLY A 129 -18.75 1.90 -10.06
C GLY A 129 -19.67 3.03 -10.54
N ARG A 130 -19.28 4.25 -10.23
CA ARG A 130 -19.94 5.48 -10.72
C ARG A 130 -18.89 6.56 -10.98
N ILE A 131 -19.13 7.38 -11.98
CA ILE A 131 -18.52 8.70 -12.06
C ILE A 131 -19.48 9.68 -11.40
N ILE A 132 -18.96 10.40 -10.41
CA ILE A 132 -19.70 11.36 -9.60
C ILE A 132 -19.04 12.73 -9.73
N GLU A 133 -19.84 13.77 -9.85
CA GLU A 133 -19.42 15.15 -9.75
C GLU A 133 -19.85 15.73 -8.40
N PHE A 134 -18.88 16.27 -7.64
CA PHE A 134 -19.13 16.88 -6.34
C PHE A 134 -19.45 18.36 -6.45
N SER A 135 -20.33 18.83 -5.57
CA SER A 135 -20.69 20.24 -5.39
C SER A 135 -20.60 20.57 -3.90
N TYR A 136 -19.88 21.65 -3.57
CA TYR A 136 -19.56 22.07 -2.20
C TYR A 136 -19.16 23.55 -2.19
N GLU A 137 -19.04 24.13 -0.99
CA GLU A 137 -18.45 25.45 -0.79
C GLU A 137 -17.08 25.30 -0.09
N GLY A 138 -16.10 26.11 -0.48
CA GLY A 138 -14.76 26.15 0.11
C GLY A 138 -13.77 25.17 -0.55
N VAL A 139 -12.93 24.54 0.26
CA VAL A 139 -11.87 23.63 -0.19
C VAL A 139 -12.35 22.18 -0.06
N PHE A 140 -12.32 21.44 -1.16
CA PHE A 140 -12.82 20.05 -1.20
C PHE A 140 -12.19 19.14 -0.13
N LEU A 141 -10.87 19.21 0.04
CA LEU A 141 -10.17 18.39 1.04
C LEU A 141 -10.62 18.68 2.47
N GLU A 142 -10.84 19.94 2.82
CA GLU A 142 -11.34 20.32 4.15
C GLU A 142 -12.75 19.79 4.41
N VAL A 143 -13.62 19.89 3.40
CA VAL A 143 -14.98 19.33 3.46
C VAL A 143 -14.91 17.80 3.60
N LEU A 144 -14.07 17.15 2.80
CA LEU A 144 -13.87 15.69 2.84
C LEU A 144 -13.33 15.23 4.20
N GLU A 145 -12.34 15.92 4.77
CA GLU A 145 -11.79 15.62 6.09
C GLU A 145 -12.83 15.72 7.20
N SER A 146 -13.74 16.69 7.08
CA SER A 146 -14.81 16.89 8.07
C SER A 146 -15.93 15.84 8.01
N LEU A 147 -16.16 15.21 6.86
CA LEU A 147 -17.30 14.32 6.60
C LEU A 147 -16.89 12.88 6.35
N GLY A 148 -15.70 12.65 5.82
CA GLY A 148 -15.23 11.35 5.38
C GLY A 148 -14.67 10.49 6.51
N GLU A 149 -14.71 9.18 6.29
CA GLU A 149 -14.07 8.17 7.13
C GLU A 149 -12.91 7.52 6.38
N MET A 150 -11.92 7.03 7.13
CA MET A 150 -10.78 6.31 6.56
C MET A 150 -11.26 4.99 5.93
N PRO A 151 -10.89 4.73 4.67
CA PRO A 151 -11.30 3.53 3.96
C PRO A 151 -10.42 2.34 4.38
N LEU A 152 -10.64 1.82 5.58
CA LEU A 152 -9.91 0.66 6.07
C LEU A 152 -10.15 -0.57 5.18
N PRO A 153 -9.17 -1.47 5.06
CA PRO A 153 -9.33 -2.73 4.35
C PRO A 153 -10.53 -3.54 4.84
N PRO A 154 -11.20 -4.32 3.98
CA PRO A 154 -12.45 -5.00 4.34
C PRO A 154 -12.31 -6.08 5.43
N TYR A 155 -11.11 -6.56 5.70
CA TYR A 155 -10.84 -7.53 6.77
C TYR A 155 -10.68 -6.88 8.16
N ILE A 156 -10.56 -5.54 8.24
CA ILE A 156 -10.60 -4.80 9.50
C ILE A 156 -12.06 -4.48 9.80
N LYS A 157 -12.58 -5.09 10.84
CA LYS A 157 -13.98 -4.94 11.28
C LYS A 157 -14.12 -3.90 12.39
N GLU A 158 -13.03 -3.60 13.09
CA GLU A 158 -13.03 -2.66 14.19
C GLU A 158 -12.87 -1.21 13.71
N ARG A 159 -13.54 -0.29 14.42
CA ARG A 159 -13.43 1.13 14.13
C ARG A 159 -12.09 1.66 14.63
N LEU A 160 -11.40 2.42 13.79
CA LEU A 160 -10.17 3.09 14.16
C LEU A 160 -10.50 4.38 14.96
N GLU A 161 -10.04 4.45 16.22
CA GLU A 161 -10.27 5.60 17.09
C GLU A 161 -9.48 6.84 16.61
N ASP A 162 -8.23 6.63 16.25
CA ASP A 162 -7.33 7.67 15.75
C ASP A 162 -7.04 7.45 14.25
N LYS A 163 -7.57 8.34 13.42
CA LYS A 163 -7.38 8.29 11.96
C LYS A 163 -5.92 8.35 11.51
N GLU A 164 -5.06 9.07 12.26
CA GLU A 164 -3.63 9.18 11.95
C GLU A 164 -2.87 7.86 12.17
N ARG A 165 -3.45 6.89 12.88
CA ARG A 165 -2.88 5.55 12.98
C ARG A 165 -2.90 4.77 11.66
N TYR A 166 -3.71 5.18 10.68
CA TYR A 166 -3.71 4.66 9.31
C TYR A 166 -3.00 5.61 8.32
N GLN A 167 -2.04 6.37 8.84
CA GLN A 167 -1.11 7.20 8.06
C GLN A 167 0.31 6.91 8.51
N THR A 168 1.26 6.95 7.56
CA THR A 168 2.68 6.95 7.92
C THR A 168 3.08 8.31 8.50
N VAL A 169 4.13 8.36 9.31
CA VAL A 169 4.65 9.62 9.87
C VAL A 169 5.21 10.57 8.80
N TYR A 170 5.46 10.05 7.61
CA TYR A 170 5.96 10.81 6.44
C TYR A 170 4.88 11.00 5.35
N ALA A 171 3.63 10.69 5.62
CA ALA A 171 2.54 10.88 4.67
C ALA A 171 2.35 12.36 4.30
N LYS A 172 2.41 12.67 3.01
CA LYS A 172 2.36 14.05 2.50
C LYS A 172 1.45 14.22 1.29
N GLU A 173 1.61 13.39 0.28
CA GLU A 173 0.94 13.56 -1.02
C GLU A 173 -0.44 12.90 -1.01
N ASN A 174 -1.50 13.72 -0.94
CA ASN A 174 -2.89 13.25 -0.91
C ASN A 174 -3.27 12.52 -2.21
N GLY A 175 -4.06 11.45 -2.10
CA GLY A 175 -4.60 10.76 -3.27
C GLY A 175 -4.77 9.25 -3.14
N SER A 176 -4.37 8.67 -2.02
CA SER A 176 -4.43 7.22 -1.81
C SER A 176 -5.77 6.77 -1.22
N ALA A 177 -6.26 5.62 -1.68
CA ALA A 177 -7.40 4.94 -1.08
C ALA A 177 -7.00 3.95 0.03
N ALA A 178 -5.70 3.65 0.17
CA ALA A 178 -5.15 2.80 1.22
C ALA A 178 -3.76 3.27 1.64
N ALA A 179 -3.40 3.02 2.90
CA ALA A 179 -2.07 3.33 3.40
C ALA A 179 -1.00 2.35 2.89
N PRO A 180 0.24 2.80 2.67
CA PRO A 180 1.39 1.92 2.48
C PRO A 180 1.79 1.33 3.84
N THR A 181 1.13 0.25 4.23
CA THR A 181 1.07 -0.23 5.62
C THR A 181 2.40 -0.65 6.23
N SER A 182 3.38 -1.03 5.41
CA SER A 182 4.75 -1.31 5.88
C SER A 182 5.43 -0.09 6.49
N GLY A 183 5.01 1.10 6.12
CA GLY A 183 5.49 2.36 6.69
C GLY A 183 4.86 2.72 8.04
N LEU A 184 3.77 2.05 8.44
CA LEU A 184 3.08 2.33 9.70
C LEU A 184 3.90 1.99 10.95
N HIS A 185 4.95 1.19 10.80
CA HIS A 185 5.86 0.80 11.89
C HIS A 185 6.84 1.91 12.28
N PHE A 186 7.09 2.89 11.40
CA PHE A 186 8.06 3.95 11.64
C PHE A 186 7.49 5.03 12.58
N THR A 187 8.37 5.53 13.45
CA THR A 187 8.18 6.75 14.23
C THR A 187 9.14 7.84 13.74
N GLU A 188 8.87 9.10 14.08
CA GLU A 188 9.81 10.19 13.78
C GLU A 188 11.18 9.97 14.45
N GLU A 189 11.18 9.42 15.68
CA GLU A 189 12.39 9.09 16.43
C GLU A 189 13.23 8.04 15.70
N LEU A 190 12.62 6.94 15.23
CA LEU A 190 13.35 5.92 14.49
C LEU A 190 13.86 6.46 13.16
N MET A 191 13.09 7.26 12.45
CA MET A 191 13.50 7.94 11.21
C MET A 191 14.74 8.83 11.45
N GLN A 192 14.74 9.57 12.56
CA GLN A 192 15.88 10.42 12.92
C GLN A 192 17.13 9.58 13.27
N GLN A 193 16.98 8.51 14.04
CA GLN A 193 18.07 7.58 14.33
C GLN A 193 18.69 6.96 13.08
N ILE A 194 17.84 6.61 12.10
CA ILE A 194 18.28 6.09 10.80
C ILE A 194 19.11 7.15 10.04
N ARG A 195 18.66 8.42 10.01
CA ARG A 195 19.43 9.52 9.41
C ARG A 195 20.75 9.76 10.14
N ASP A 196 20.74 9.73 11.46
CA ASP A 196 21.93 9.95 12.30
C ASP A 196 22.98 8.84 12.08
N LYS A 197 22.55 7.62 11.73
CA LYS A 197 23.42 6.50 11.33
C LYS A 197 24.08 6.72 9.95
N GLY A 198 23.65 7.72 9.19
CA GLY A 198 24.16 8.00 7.85
C GLY A 198 23.40 7.27 6.74
N VAL A 199 22.21 6.78 7.02
CA VAL A 199 21.30 6.21 6.03
C VAL A 199 20.45 7.32 5.40
N ASN A 200 20.39 7.36 4.08
CA ASN A 200 19.54 8.32 3.39
C ASN A 200 18.08 7.83 3.42
N ILE A 201 17.14 8.75 3.54
CA ILE A 201 15.71 8.48 3.41
C ILE A 201 15.14 9.37 2.32
N VAL A 202 14.58 8.75 1.28
CA VAL A 202 14.03 9.48 0.13
C VAL A 202 12.60 9.00 -0.17
N PRO A 203 11.69 9.89 -0.59
CA PRO A 203 10.33 9.53 -0.91
C PRO A 203 10.16 9.15 -2.38
N VAL A 204 9.26 8.22 -2.62
CA VAL A 204 8.50 8.07 -3.87
C VAL A 204 7.03 8.29 -3.55
N THR A 205 6.21 8.50 -4.55
CA THR A 205 4.76 8.54 -4.40
C THR A 205 4.14 7.44 -5.24
N LEU A 206 3.30 6.61 -4.64
CA LEU A 206 2.39 5.74 -5.35
C LEU A 206 1.04 5.80 -4.63
N HIS A 207 0.01 6.23 -5.34
CA HIS A 207 -1.35 6.26 -4.80
C HIS A 207 -1.98 4.88 -4.88
N VAL A 208 -2.12 4.25 -3.72
CA VAL A 208 -2.63 2.88 -3.60
C VAL A 208 -4.13 2.86 -3.89
N GLY A 209 -4.54 2.06 -4.85
CA GLY A 209 -5.95 1.81 -5.16
C GLY A 209 -6.54 0.65 -4.35
N LEU A 210 -7.86 0.57 -4.30
CA LEU A 210 -8.57 -0.52 -3.61
C LEU A 210 -8.38 -1.89 -4.25
N GLY A 211 -7.88 -1.94 -5.48
CA GLY A 211 -7.54 -3.19 -6.16
C GLY A 211 -6.54 -4.05 -5.39
N THR A 212 -5.69 -3.44 -4.56
CA THR A 212 -4.72 -4.13 -3.70
C THR A 212 -5.37 -5.14 -2.75
N PHE A 213 -6.63 -4.93 -2.38
CA PHE A 213 -7.38 -5.81 -1.49
C PHE A 213 -8.26 -6.84 -2.22
N ARG A 214 -8.24 -6.86 -3.56
CA ARG A 214 -9.00 -7.85 -4.33
C ARG A 214 -8.19 -9.14 -4.41
N PRO A 215 -8.83 -10.30 -4.13
CA PRO A 215 -8.20 -11.59 -4.36
C PRO A 215 -7.83 -11.77 -5.84
N VAL A 216 -6.78 -12.51 -6.10
CA VAL A 216 -6.48 -12.99 -7.44
C VAL A 216 -7.57 -13.98 -7.86
N SER A 217 -8.25 -13.69 -8.95
CA SER A 217 -9.43 -14.44 -9.41
C SER A 217 -9.12 -15.46 -10.51
N VAL A 218 -7.87 -15.55 -10.93
CA VAL A 218 -7.41 -16.44 -12.00
C VAL A 218 -6.55 -17.57 -11.43
N ASP A 219 -6.56 -18.73 -12.08
CA ASP A 219 -5.74 -19.87 -11.67
C ASP A 219 -4.28 -19.72 -12.13
N SER A 220 -4.06 -19.32 -13.38
CA SER A 220 -2.71 -19.09 -13.92
C SER A 220 -2.25 -17.66 -13.63
N LEU A 221 -0.99 -17.51 -13.18
CA LEU A 221 -0.40 -16.20 -12.94
C LEU A 221 -0.26 -15.36 -14.21
N GLU A 222 -0.08 -16.01 -15.37
CA GLU A 222 0.07 -15.36 -16.67
C GLU A 222 -1.21 -14.62 -17.09
N ASP A 223 -2.37 -15.06 -16.61
CA ASP A 223 -3.68 -14.46 -16.92
C ASP A 223 -4.03 -13.29 -15.97
N HIS A 224 -3.22 -13.08 -14.92
CA HIS A 224 -3.50 -12.03 -13.94
C HIS A 224 -3.18 -10.64 -14.51
N LYS A 225 -4.16 -9.76 -14.45
CA LYS A 225 -4.01 -8.33 -14.80
C LYS A 225 -4.02 -7.50 -13.53
N MET A 226 -2.89 -6.85 -13.26
CA MET A 226 -2.80 -5.86 -12.19
C MET A 226 -3.60 -4.62 -12.55
N HIS A 227 -4.22 -4.01 -11.54
CA HIS A 227 -4.80 -2.68 -11.68
C HIS A 227 -3.70 -1.63 -11.74
N SER A 228 -4.00 -0.55 -12.44
CA SER A 228 -3.07 0.55 -12.67
C SER A 228 -3.11 1.54 -11.51
N GLU A 229 -1.95 1.97 -11.02
CA GLU A 229 -1.79 2.94 -9.93
C GLU A 229 -0.81 4.04 -10.34
N TYR A 230 -1.16 5.28 -9.98
CA TYR A 230 -0.31 6.44 -10.30
C TYR A 230 0.92 6.49 -9.41
N TYR A 231 2.08 6.73 -10.01
CA TYR A 231 3.34 6.93 -9.30
C TYR A 231 4.08 8.19 -9.73
N ASN A 232 4.96 8.67 -8.84
CA ASN A 232 5.89 9.75 -9.11
C ASN A 232 7.24 9.49 -8.43
N VAL A 233 8.32 9.73 -9.15
CA VAL A 233 9.70 9.72 -8.65
C VAL A 233 10.34 11.05 -9.03
N SER A 234 10.72 11.84 -8.02
CA SER A 234 11.36 13.13 -8.23
C SER A 234 12.81 13.00 -8.71
N LYS A 235 13.35 14.07 -9.28
CA LYS A 235 14.76 14.12 -9.65
C LYS A 235 15.69 13.93 -8.45
N GLU A 236 15.38 14.54 -7.32
CA GLU A 236 16.19 14.40 -6.09
C GLU A 236 16.26 12.95 -5.63
N THR A 237 15.10 12.26 -5.60
CA THR A 237 15.04 10.84 -5.24
C THR A 237 15.82 9.97 -6.24
N ALA A 238 15.64 10.18 -7.54
CA ALA A 238 16.33 9.43 -8.58
C ALA A 238 17.84 9.59 -8.50
N ASP A 239 18.33 10.83 -8.37
CA ASP A 239 19.75 11.14 -8.26
C ASP A 239 20.37 10.46 -7.00
N LYS A 240 19.67 10.46 -5.86
CA LYS A 240 20.13 9.82 -4.63
C LYS A 240 20.22 8.30 -4.77
N ILE A 241 19.23 7.67 -5.39
CA ILE A 241 19.21 6.23 -5.63
C ILE A 241 20.37 5.82 -6.56
N GLU A 242 20.57 6.55 -7.67
CA GLU A 242 21.68 6.27 -8.60
C GLU A 242 23.04 6.46 -7.92
N ALA A 243 23.21 7.49 -7.08
CA ALA A 243 24.41 7.69 -6.30
C ALA A 243 24.68 6.54 -5.30
N THR A 244 23.64 6.03 -4.66
CA THR A 244 23.69 4.88 -3.76
C THR A 244 24.15 3.62 -4.48
N LYS A 245 23.57 3.32 -5.65
CA LYS A 245 23.99 2.19 -6.50
C LYS A 245 25.44 2.31 -6.94
N LYS A 246 25.84 3.50 -7.38
CA LYS A 246 27.22 3.79 -7.81
C LYS A 246 28.24 3.63 -6.67
N ALA A 247 27.84 3.92 -5.44
CA ALA A 247 28.66 3.73 -4.25
C ALA A 247 28.71 2.27 -3.76
N GLY A 248 28.01 1.34 -4.42
CA GLY A 248 27.92 -0.07 -4.01
C GLY A 248 27.13 -0.27 -2.71
N LYS A 249 26.25 0.68 -2.36
CA LYS A 249 25.37 0.62 -1.20
C LYS A 249 23.98 0.15 -1.59
N ARG A 250 23.18 -0.26 -0.57
CA ARG A 250 21.90 -0.87 -0.80
C ARG A 250 20.78 0.16 -1.01
N VAL A 251 19.91 -0.14 -1.95
CA VAL A 251 18.60 0.51 -2.09
C VAL A 251 17.57 -0.37 -1.41
N ILE A 252 17.00 0.13 -0.33
CA ILE A 252 16.09 -0.59 0.56
C ILE A 252 14.70 0.01 0.44
N ALA A 253 13.75 -0.75 -0.09
CA ALA A 253 12.38 -0.30 -0.26
C ALA A 253 11.54 -0.56 0.99
N VAL A 254 10.76 0.42 1.41
CA VAL A 254 9.73 0.24 2.45
C VAL A 254 8.39 0.03 1.79
N GLY A 255 7.92 -1.21 1.86
CA GLY A 255 6.64 -1.64 1.31
C GLY A 255 6.68 -2.04 -0.16
N THR A 256 5.72 -2.88 -0.53
CA THR A 256 5.58 -3.39 -1.91
C THR A 256 5.27 -2.28 -2.91
N THR A 257 4.65 -1.18 -2.47
CA THR A 257 4.39 0.00 -3.31
C THR A 257 5.67 0.71 -3.73
N SER A 258 6.64 0.85 -2.83
CA SER A 258 7.97 1.39 -3.15
C SER A 258 8.73 0.46 -4.09
N ILE A 259 8.68 -0.86 -3.87
CA ILE A 259 9.27 -1.85 -4.77
C ILE A 259 8.69 -1.71 -6.17
N ARG A 260 7.37 -1.72 -6.31
CA ARG A 260 6.68 -1.63 -7.59
C ARG A 260 6.99 -0.33 -8.33
N THR A 261 7.08 0.78 -7.62
CA THR A 261 7.48 2.07 -8.21
C THR A 261 8.90 2.02 -8.76
N LEU A 262 9.86 1.61 -7.95
CA LEU A 262 11.28 1.57 -8.33
C LEU A 262 11.53 0.58 -9.47
N GLU A 263 10.95 -0.60 -9.40
CA GLU A 263 11.13 -1.63 -10.42
C GLU A 263 10.42 -1.26 -11.75
N THR A 264 9.31 -0.53 -11.70
CA THR A 264 8.68 0.03 -12.91
C THR A 264 9.63 1.00 -13.61
N VAL A 265 10.17 1.97 -12.87
CA VAL A 265 11.09 2.98 -13.45
C VAL A 265 12.35 2.31 -13.98
N ALA A 266 12.94 1.38 -13.23
CA ALA A 266 14.16 0.67 -13.64
C ALA A 266 13.93 -0.19 -14.89
N ARG A 267 12.81 -0.93 -14.94
CA ARG A 267 12.44 -1.75 -16.11
C ARG A 267 12.35 -0.89 -17.39
N ASP A 268 11.72 0.25 -17.29
CA ASP A 268 11.45 1.14 -18.42
C ASP A 268 12.67 1.99 -18.83
N ASN A 269 13.76 1.98 -18.01
CA ASN A 269 14.95 2.78 -18.20
C ASN A 269 16.26 1.97 -18.08
N ASN A 270 16.28 0.73 -18.58
CA ASN A 270 17.47 -0.13 -18.63
C ASN A 270 18.18 -0.33 -17.28
N GLY A 271 17.41 -0.49 -16.21
CA GLY A 271 17.93 -0.69 -14.86
C GLY A 271 18.30 0.60 -14.10
N HIS A 272 18.06 1.77 -14.69
CA HIS A 272 18.31 3.07 -14.07
C HIS A 272 17.06 3.66 -13.45
N VAL A 273 17.21 4.35 -12.33
CA VAL A 273 16.15 5.15 -11.73
C VAL A 273 16.31 6.59 -12.19
N VAL A 274 15.32 7.06 -12.93
CA VAL A 274 15.26 8.42 -13.48
C VAL A 274 14.03 9.16 -12.95
N PRO A 275 13.98 10.50 -12.98
CA PRO A 275 12.75 11.23 -12.71
C PRO A 275 11.63 10.75 -13.63
N ALA A 276 10.52 10.33 -13.04
CA ALA A 276 9.41 9.75 -13.82
C ALA A 276 8.09 9.90 -13.09
N SER A 277 7.02 10.00 -13.83
CA SER A 277 5.65 9.89 -13.34
C SER A 277 4.80 9.17 -14.36
N GLY A 278 3.80 8.46 -13.90
CA GLY A 278 2.93 7.70 -14.78
C GLY A 278 2.07 6.70 -14.02
N TRP A 279 1.67 5.66 -14.73
CA TRP A 279 0.82 4.60 -14.20
C TRP A 279 1.55 3.28 -14.27
N THR A 280 1.52 2.52 -13.18
CA THR A 280 2.12 1.18 -13.12
C THR A 280 1.06 0.12 -12.89
N ASP A 281 1.16 -0.93 -13.66
CA ASP A 281 0.43 -2.20 -13.51
C ASP A 281 1.41 -3.38 -13.35
N ILE A 282 2.64 -3.09 -12.91
CA ILE A 282 3.67 -4.11 -12.78
C ILE A 282 3.22 -5.25 -11.86
N PHE A 283 3.33 -6.47 -12.37
CA PHE A 283 3.12 -7.70 -11.62
C PHE A 283 4.45 -8.40 -11.41
N ILE A 284 4.92 -8.42 -10.17
CA ILE A 284 6.18 -9.07 -9.79
C ILE A 284 5.85 -10.44 -9.21
N SER A 285 6.32 -11.49 -9.87
CA SER A 285 6.14 -12.89 -9.49
C SER A 285 7.42 -13.68 -9.71
N PRO A 286 7.54 -14.92 -9.21
CA PRO A 286 8.75 -15.72 -9.39
C PRO A 286 9.21 -15.80 -10.85
N GLY A 287 10.50 -15.53 -11.07
CA GLY A 287 11.11 -15.35 -12.39
C GLY A 287 11.40 -13.89 -12.74
N TYR A 288 10.87 -12.93 -11.96
CA TYR A 288 11.20 -11.52 -12.10
C TYR A 288 12.63 -11.24 -11.58
N GLU A 289 13.42 -10.50 -12.34
CA GLU A 289 14.76 -10.06 -11.97
C GLU A 289 14.71 -8.61 -11.46
N PHE A 290 15.03 -8.41 -10.18
CA PHE A 290 15.04 -7.08 -9.57
C PHE A 290 16.20 -6.24 -10.11
N GLY A 291 15.86 -5.07 -10.65
CA GLY A 291 16.82 -4.16 -11.28
C GLY A 291 17.45 -3.16 -10.32
N VAL A 292 16.75 -2.83 -9.22
CA VAL A 292 17.17 -1.75 -8.32
C VAL A 292 17.05 -2.07 -6.84
N VAL A 293 16.05 -2.82 -6.42
CA VAL A 293 15.79 -3.11 -5.00
C VAL A 293 16.71 -4.21 -4.49
N ASP A 294 17.56 -3.89 -3.51
CA ASP A 294 18.51 -4.80 -2.88
C ASP A 294 17.98 -5.49 -1.63
N ALA A 295 17.08 -4.81 -0.90
CA ALA A 295 16.42 -5.29 0.31
C ALA A 295 15.09 -4.55 0.48
N PHE A 296 14.22 -5.06 1.33
CA PHE A 296 12.96 -4.38 1.59
C PHE A 296 12.32 -4.74 2.94
N VAL A 297 11.49 -3.81 3.42
CA VAL A 297 10.59 -4.01 4.55
C VAL A 297 9.19 -4.24 4.00
N THR A 298 8.49 -5.24 4.49
CA THR A 298 7.10 -5.50 4.12
C THR A 298 6.32 -6.12 5.28
N ASN A 299 4.99 -6.00 5.27
CA ASN A 299 4.14 -6.74 6.19
C ASN A 299 3.93 -8.17 5.69
N PHE A 300 3.36 -9.02 6.55
CA PHE A 300 2.89 -10.34 6.13
C PHE A 300 1.59 -10.22 5.34
N HIS A 301 1.53 -10.93 4.22
CA HIS A 301 0.45 -10.82 3.23
C HIS A 301 -0.51 -12.01 3.26
N LEU A 302 -1.66 -11.84 2.60
CA LEU A 302 -2.69 -12.86 2.43
C LEU A 302 -2.21 -14.06 1.61
N PRO A 303 -2.69 -15.27 1.93
CA PRO A 303 -2.57 -16.42 1.02
C PRO A 303 -3.08 -16.07 -0.39
N LYS A 304 -2.43 -16.61 -1.41
CA LYS A 304 -2.79 -16.42 -2.84
C LYS A 304 -2.74 -14.97 -3.34
N SER A 305 -2.17 -14.04 -2.58
CA SER A 305 -2.09 -12.63 -2.98
C SER A 305 -0.91 -12.37 -3.91
N THR A 306 -1.04 -11.34 -4.76
CA THR A 306 0.07 -10.85 -5.59
C THR A 306 1.28 -10.42 -4.75
N LEU A 307 1.06 -10.05 -3.50
CA LEU A 307 2.10 -9.56 -2.61
C LEU A 307 2.97 -10.71 -2.05
N VAL A 308 2.39 -11.88 -1.74
CA VAL A 308 3.17 -13.09 -1.42
C VAL A 308 3.99 -13.53 -2.63
N MET A 309 3.43 -13.38 -3.84
CA MET A 309 4.14 -13.70 -5.08
C MET A 309 5.34 -12.77 -5.29
N LEU A 310 5.22 -11.49 -4.95
CA LEU A 310 6.32 -10.52 -5.01
C LEU A 310 7.45 -10.91 -4.04
N VAL A 311 7.12 -11.24 -2.79
CA VAL A 311 8.12 -11.71 -1.81
C VAL A 311 8.79 -12.99 -2.31
N SER A 312 7.99 -13.91 -2.89
CA SER A 312 8.49 -15.15 -3.48
C SER A 312 9.37 -14.94 -4.72
N ALA A 313 9.14 -13.86 -5.46
CA ALA A 313 10.02 -13.49 -6.57
C ALA A 313 11.45 -13.14 -6.09
N TYR A 314 11.54 -12.56 -4.89
CA TYR A 314 12.84 -12.18 -4.31
C TYR A 314 13.51 -13.36 -3.57
N LEU A 315 12.82 -14.01 -2.65
CA LEU A 315 13.36 -15.08 -1.79
C LEU A 315 13.40 -16.45 -2.46
N GLY A 316 12.54 -16.69 -3.44
CA GLY A 316 12.11 -18.02 -3.87
C GLY A 316 10.85 -18.45 -3.12
N ARG A 317 10.00 -19.24 -3.79
CA ARG A 317 8.70 -19.66 -3.26
C ARG A 317 8.84 -20.48 -1.97
N GLU A 318 9.71 -21.50 -1.99
CA GLU A 318 9.87 -22.42 -0.87
C GLU A 318 10.31 -21.70 0.39
N PHE A 319 11.32 -20.83 0.29
CA PHE A 319 11.83 -20.09 1.43
C PHE A 319 10.84 -19.02 1.93
N THR A 320 10.05 -18.43 1.04
CA THR A 320 8.96 -17.53 1.44
C THR A 320 7.92 -18.28 2.27
N LEU A 321 7.48 -19.47 1.82
CA LEU A 321 6.50 -20.26 2.56
C LEU A 321 7.04 -20.77 3.90
N GLU A 322 8.34 -21.12 3.96
CA GLU A 322 9.02 -21.47 5.20
C GLU A 322 9.03 -20.30 6.19
N ALA A 323 9.38 -19.09 5.74
CA ALA A 323 9.35 -17.88 6.58
C ALA A 323 7.93 -17.54 7.08
N TYR A 324 6.91 -17.71 6.23
CA TYR A 324 5.50 -17.53 6.60
C TYR A 324 5.02 -18.57 7.60
N GLN A 325 5.42 -19.84 7.42
CA GLN A 325 5.10 -20.92 8.36
C GLN A 325 5.73 -20.65 9.73
N HIS A 326 7.01 -20.22 9.77
CA HIS A 326 7.67 -19.80 11.00
C HIS A 326 6.90 -18.65 11.69
N ALA A 327 6.50 -17.64 10.93
CA ALA A 327 5.73 -16.50 11.47
C ALA A 327 4.38 -16.94 12.06
N ILE A 328 3.70 -17.90 11.44
CA ILE A 328 2.44 -18.46 11.95
C ILE A 328 2.68 -19.22 13.26
N GLU A 329 3.69 -20.10 13.32
CA GLU A 329 4.05 -20.87 14.50
C GLU A 329 4.45 -19.97 15.68
N GLU A 330 5.22 -18.93 15.39
CA GLU A 330 5.64 -17.91 16.38
C GLU A 330 4.55 -16.84 16.65
N ARG A 331 3.35 -17.00 16.04
CA ARG A 331 2.18 -16.15 16.26
C ARG A 331 2.44 -14.67 15.94
N TYR A 332 3.08 -14.39 14.83
CA TYR A 332 3.15 -13.05 14.27
C TYR A 332 1.76 -12.55 13.88
N ARG A 333 1.59 -11.25 13.88
CA ARG A 333 0.38 -10.58 13.43
C ARG A 333 0.46 -10.32 11.93
N PHE A 334 -0.65 -10.54 11.23
CA PHE A 334 -0.71 -10.45 9.77
C PHE A 334 -1.50 -9.23 9.29
N PHE A 335 -1.21 -8.78 8.08
CA PHE A 335 -1.83 -7.72 7.29
C PHE A 335 -1.48 -6.30 7.74
N SER A 336 -2.40 -5.33 7.48
CA SER A 336 -2.13 -3.89 7.55
C SER A 336 -1.63 -3.40 8.90
N PHE A 337 -2.17 -3.92 9.99
CA PHE A 337 -1.75 -3.60 11.37
C PHE A 337 -0.90 -4.69 12.00
N GLY A 338 -0.45 -5.63 11.20
CA GLY A 338 0.39 -6.74 11.63
C GLY A 338 1.85 -6.37 11.82
N ASP A 339 2.66 -7.40 11.96
CA ASP A 339 4.12 -7.33 12.09
C ASP A 339 4.79 -7.21 10.71
N ALA A 340 6.10 -7.06 10.69
CA ALA A 340 6.89 -6.82 9.51
C ALA A 340 7.94 -7.90 9.25
N MET A 341 8.40 -7.95 8.01
CA MET A 341 9.60 -8.66 7.57
C MET A 341 10.64 -7.66 7.08
N PHE A 342 11.91 -7.92 7.35
CA PHE A 342 13.03 -7.33 6.62
C PHE A 342 13.70 -8.41 5.79
N VAL A 343 13.62 -8.26 4.48
CA VAL A 343 14.11 -9.24 3.50
C VAL A 343 15.34 -8.68 2.81
N HIS A 344 16.43 -9.43 2.86
CA HIS A 344 17.70 -9.01 2.28
C HIS A 344 18.52 -10.21 1.74
N LYS A 345 19.67 -9.94 1.12
CA LYS A 345 20.65 -10.90 0.64
C LYS A 345 22.07 -10.47 1.07
#